data_3b0c5a3e06f420328429ac30cd113219
#
_entry.id   3b0c5a3e06f420328429ac30cd113219
#
_cell.length_a   1.000
_cell.length_b   1.000
_cell.length_c   1.000
_cell.angle_alpha   90.00
_cell.angle_beta   90.00
_cell.angle_gamma   90.00
#
_symmetry.space_group_name_H-M   'P 1'
#
loop_
_entity.id
_entity.type
_entity.pdbx_description
1 polymer ?
#
loop_
_entity_poly.entity_id
_entity_poly.type
_entity_poly.pdbx_seq_one_letter_code
_entity_poly.pdbx_strand_id
1 'polypeptide(L)'
;VTRTSTPKTQPVVKTTPEVEEPKRYKVILLNDDYTTMAFVVFILERIFLKRHDDAVRIMLNVHRQGAGVAGVYVKEIAEAKCTLVHEIAGXXXV
;
A
#
# COMPACT_ATOMS: atom_id res chain seq x y z
N VAL A 1 13.78 53.02 -29.23
CA VAL A 1 13.57 52.56 -29.00
C VAL A 1 13.57 51.75 -28.65
N THR A 2 13.73 51.45 -28.58
CA THR A 2 13.62 50.81 -28.33
C THR A 2 13.67 49.89 -28.12
N ARG A 3 13.80 49.49 -28.20
CA ARG A 3 13.76 48.68 -28.09
C ARG A 3 13.61 47.85 -27.62
N THR A 4 13.46 47.75 -27.32
CA THR A 4 13.24 47.18 -26.86
C THR A 4 13.08 46.26 -26.96
N SER A 5 12.82 45.95 -27.14
CA SER A 5 12.70 44.91 -27.45
C SER A 5 13.30 43.82 -26.98
N THR A 6 14.03 43.80 -26.47
CA THR A 6 14.59 42.89 -25.83
C THR A 6 13.91 41.79 -25.30
N PRO A 7 12.83 41.87 -24.67
CA PRO A 7 12.17 40.75 -24.08
C PRO A 7 11.89 39.66 -25.04
N LYS A 8 11.79 39.97 -26.27
CA LYS A 8 11.52 38.91 -27.16
C LYS A 8 12.59 37.96 -27.31
N THR A 9 13.78 38.35 -27.02
CA THR A 9 14.90 37.43 -27.23
C THR A 9 15.31 36.74 -25.97
N GLN A 10 14.68 37.06 -24.87
CA GLN A 10 15.03 36.35 -23.64
C GLN A 10 14.31 35.04 -23.56
N PRO A 11 15.00 34.00 -23.19
CA PRO A 11 14.31 32.72 -23.00
C PRO A 11 13.34 32.81 -21.87
N VAL A 12 12.25 32.16 -22.03
CA VAL A 12 11.24 32.11 -20.98
C VAL A 12 11.50 30.84 -20.20
N VAL A 13 11.75 31.02 -18.93
CA VAL A 13 12.02 29.91 -18.05
C VAL A 13 10.82 29.66 -17.17
N LYS A 14 10.34 28.49 -17.20
CA LYS A 14 9.22 28.12 -16.35
C LYS A 14 9.65 27.06 -15.39
N THR A 15 9.13 27.12 -14.20
CA THR A 15 9.32 26.04 -13.26
C THR A 15 8.04 25.24 -13.21
N THR A 16 8.20 23.97 -13.40
CA THR A 16 7.07 23.03 -13.36
C THR A 16 7.39 21.96 -12.35
N PRO A 17 6.52 21.69 -11.44
CA PRO A 17 6.82 20.63 -10.46
C PRO A 17 7.04 19.33 -11.17
N GLU A 18 8.08 18.66 -10.77
CA GLU A 18 8.32 17.32 -11.28
C GLU A 18 7.50 16.36 -10.46
N VAL A 19 6.65 15.61 -11.12
CA VAL A 19 5.79 14.66 -10.43
C VAL A 19 6.49 13.33 -10.47
N GLU A 20 6.84 12.84 -9.31
CA GLU A 20 7.43 11.51 -9.18
C GLU A 20 6.44 10.62 -8.49
N GLU A 21 6.32 9.41 -8.99
CA GLU A 21 5.49 8.45 -8.30
C GLU A 21 6.15 8.07 -6.99
N PRO A 22 5.41 8.10 -5.90
CA PRO A 22 5.99 7.65 -4.64
C PRO A 22 6.26 6.15 -4.69
N LYS A 23 7.22 5.73 -3.92
CA LYS A 23 7.49 4.31 -3.78
C LYS A 23 6.29 3.60 -3.21
N ARG A 24 6.11 2.37 -3.60
CA ARG A 24 5.06 1.54 -3.06
C ARG A 24 5.67 0.42 -2.25
N TYR A 25 4.88 -0.05 -1.31
CA TYR A 25 5.33 -1.06 -0.36
C TYR A 25 4.34 -2.19 -0.35
N LYS A 26 4.87 -3.39 -0.40
CA LYS A 26 4.04 -4.57 -0.23
C LYS A 26 3.76 -4.76 1.26
N VAL A 27 2.52 -5.08 1.57
CA VAL A 27 2.21 -5.54 2.91
C VAL A 27 2.19 -7.04 2.88
N ILE A 28 3.06 -7.65 3.64
CA ILE A 28 3.24 -9.10 3.64
C ILE A 28 2.60 -9.66 4.90
N LEU A 29 1.71 -10.62 4.72
CA LEU A 29 1.18 -11.37 5.85
C LEU A 29 2.04 -12.60 6.07
N LEU A 30 2.47 -12.78 7.29
CA LEU A 30 3.30 -13.93 7.64
C LEU A 30 2.45 -14.94 8.39
N ASN A 31 2.66 -16.19 8.09
CA ASN A 31 1.97 -17.25 8.80
C ASN A 31 2.49 -17.35 10.23
N ASP A 32 1.60 -17.71 11.15
CA ASP A 32 2.02 -18.00 12.50
C ASP A 32 1.15 -19.14 13.01
N ASP A 33 1.43 -19.58 14.24
CA ASP A 33 0.77 -20.75 14.78
C ASP A 33 -0.56 -20.44 15.47
N TYR A 34 -0.90 -19.17 15.60
CA TYR A 34 -2.04 -18.80 16.42
C TYR A 34 -3.18 -18.17 15.63
N THR A 35 -2.89 -17.60 14.51
CA THR A 35 -3.89 -16.88 13.73
C THR A 35 -4.66 -17.86 12.87
N THR A 36 -5.97 -17.86 12.98
CA THR A 36 -6.79 -18.80 12.24
C THR A 36 -6.91 -18.39 10.78
N MET A 37 -7.22 -19.34 9.93
CA MET A 37 -7.48 -19.07 8.52
C MET A 37 -8.63 -18.10 8.37
N ALA A 38 -9.69 -18.28 9.19
CA ALA A 38 -10.85 -17.40 9.11
C ALA A 38 -10.47 -15.97 9.44
N PHE A 39 -9.59 -15.77 10.41
CA PHE A 39 -9.16 -14.42 10.75
C PHE A 39 -8.37 -13.80 9.60
N VAL A 40 -7.52 -14.57 8.95
CA VAL A 40 -6.76 -14.06 7.83
C VAL A 40 -7.68 -13.63 6.70
N VAL A 41 -8.68 -14.45 6.38
CA VAL A 41 -9.66 -14.08 5.37
C VAL A 41 -10.39 -12.82 5.78
N PHE A 42 -10.76 -12.73 7.05
CA PHE A 42 -11.47 -11.58 7.57
C PHE A 42 -10.67 -10.28 7.35
N ILE A 43 -9.40 -10.27 7.72
CA ILE A 43 -8.62 -9.05 7.56
C ILE A 43 -8.37 -8.74 6.10
N LEU A 44 -8.21 -9.76 5.27
CA LEU A 44 -8.01 -9.51 3.85
C LEU A 44 -9.24 -8.86 3.23
N GLU A 45 -10.42 -9.27 3.67
CA GLU A 45 -11.64 -8.65 3.17
C GLU A 45 -11.86 -7.26 3.76
N ARG A 46 -11.66 -7.11 5.07
CA ARG A 46 -12.05 -5.88 5.74
C ARG A 46 -11.01 -4.79 5.70
N ILE A 47 -9.75 -5.15 5.75
CA ILE A 47 -8.69 -4.16 5.77
C ILE A 47 -8.09 -3.96 4.39
N PHE A 48 -7.88 -5.06 3.68
CA PHE A 48 -7.23 -4.99 2.38
C PHE A 48 -8.24 -5.01 1.23
N LEU A 49 -9.51 -5.05 1.58
CA LEU A 49 -10.65 -4.88 0.66
C LEU A 49 -10.62 -5.86 -0.49
N LYS A 50 -10.19 -7.07 -0.20
CA LYS A 50 -10.18 -8.12 -1.21
C LYS A 50 -11.56 -8.75 -1.33
N ARG A 51 -11.89 -9.20 -2.53
CA ARG A 51 -13.07 -10.01 -2.70
C ARG A 51 -12.83 -11.33 -1.99
N HIS A 52 -13.92 -12.01 -1.65
CA HIS A 52 -13.81 -13.23 -0.86
C HIS A 52 -12.92 -14.28 -1.51
N ASP A 53 -13.08 -14.50 -2.81
CA ASP A 53 -12.29 -15.53 -3.47
C ASP A 53 -10.81 -15.17 -3.51
N ASP A 54 -10.49 -13.89 -3.69
CA ASP A 54 -9.09 -13.47 -3.64
C ASP A 54 -8.55 -13.58 -2.22
N ALA A 55 -9.37 -13.24 -1.23
CA ALA A 55 -8.93 -13.35 0.16
C ALA A 55 -8.62 -14.79 0.51
N VAL A 56 -9.44 -15.72 0.06
CA VAL A 56 -9.19 -17.14 0.32
C VAL A 56 -7.91 -17.59 -0.37
N ARG A 57 -7.69 -17.15 -1.60
CA ARG A 57 -6.49 -17.51 -2.32
C ARG A 57 -5.23 -17.01 -1.62
N ILE A 58 -5.27 -15.75 -1.17
CA ILE A 58 -4.13 -15.19 -0.46
C ILE A 58 -3.93 -15.93 0.86
N MET A 59 -5.01 -16.21 1.57
CA MET A 59 -4.92 -16.93 2.83
C MET A 59 -4.26 -18.28 2.63
N LEU A 60 -4.61 -18.98 1.56
CA LEU A 60 -3.99 -20.28 1.31
C LEU A 60 -2.51 -20.12 1.00
N ASN A 61 -2.13 -19.06 0.28
CA ASN A 61 -0.71 -18.80 0.04
C ASN A 61 0.04 -18.56 1.35
N VAL A 62 -0.55 -17.80 2.25
CA VAL A 62 0.08 -17.54 3.54
C VAL A 62 0.25 -18.86 4.28
N HIS A 63 -0.81 -19.67 4.28
CA HIS A 63 -0.79 -20.92 5.02
C HIS A 63 0.23 -21.91 4.45
N ARG A 64 0.28 -22.01 3.13
CA ARG A 64 1.12 -23.02 2.49
C ARG A 64 2.56 -22.62 2.33
N GLN A 65 2.79 -21.34 2.08
CA GLN A 65 4.13 -20.88 1.75
C GLN A 65 4.76 -20.03 2.85
N GLY A 66 4.02 -19.74 3.89
CA GLY A 66 4.56 -19.00 5.01
C GLY A 66 4.37 -17.49 4.90
N ALA A 67 4.02 -16.99 3.73
CA ALA A 67 3.85 -15.57 3.53
C ALA A 67 3.00 -15.33 2.30
N GLY A 68 2.34 -14.19 2.27
CA GLY A 68 1.57 -13.79 1.11
C GLY A 68 1.40 -12.29 1.09
N VAL A 69 1.24 -11.74 -0.09
CA VAL A 69 1.10 -10.29 -0.26
C VAL A 69 -0.37 -9.94 -0.10
N ALA A 70 -0.65 -9.08 0.89
CA ALA A 70 -2.01 -8.60 1.10
C ALA A 70 -2.36 -7.44 0.19
N GLY A 71 -1.38 -6.65 -0.19
CA GLY A 71 -1.62 -5.52 -1.07
C GLY A 71 -0.37 -4.69 -1.21
N VAL A 72 -0.45 -3.69 -2.09
CA VAL A 72 0.67 -2.81 -2.38
C VAL A 72 0.17 -1.38 -2.28
N TYR A 73 0.84 -0.55 -1.50
CA TYR A 73 0.35 0.77 -1.17
C TYR A 73 1.50 1.75 -1.01
N VAL A 74 1.20 3.05 -1.07
CA VAL A 74 2.20 4.02 -0.65
C VAL A 74 2.48 3.83 0.83
N LYS A 75 3.60 4.36 1.29
CA LYS A 75 4.12 4.06 2.61
C LYS A 75 3.13 4.30 3.74
N GLU A 76 2.49 5.47 3.73
CA GLU A 76 1.59 5.81 4.83
C GLU A 76 0.39 4.87 4.92
N ILE A 77 -0.11 4.48 3.76
CA ILE A 77 -1.25 3.56 3.74
C ILE A 77 -0.81 2.17 4.17
N ALA A 78 0.34 1.73 3.67
CA ALA A 78 0.85 0.41 4.06
C ALA A 78 1.05 0.35 5.58
N GLU A 79 1.65 1.38 6.15
CA GLU A 79 1.89 1.40 7.58
C GLU A 79 0.59 1.44 8.37
N ALA A 80 -0.38 2.23 7.90
CA ALA A 80 -1.67 2.31 8.60
C ALA A 80 -2.37 0.97 8.59
N LYS A 81 -2.32 0.25 7.48
CA LYS A 81 -2.95 -1.06 7.42
C LYS A 81 -2.24 -2.06 8.32
N CYS A 82 -0.90 -2.02 8.35
CA CYS A 82 -0.16 -2.90 9.26
C CYS A 82 -0.55 -2.64 10.70
N THR A 83 -0.63 -1.37 11.08
CA THR A 83 -1.01 -1.02 12.44
C THR A 83 -2.39 -1.54 12.77
N LEU A 84 -3.32 -1.37 11.82
CA LEU A 84 -4.69 -1.82 12.07
C LEU A 84 -4.76 -3.34 12.21
N VAL A 85 -4.03 -4.06 11.38
CA VAL A 85 -3.99 -5.52 11.51
C VAL A 85 -3.50 -5.92 12.90
N HIS A 86 -2.42 -5.29 13.35
CA HIS A 86 -1.86 -5.64 14.65
C HIS A 86 -2.82 -5.29 15.79
N GLU A 87 -3.51 -4.17 15.66
CA GLU A 87 -4.47 -3.80 16.68
C GLU A 87 -5.61 -4.80 16.76
N ILE A 88 -6.12 -5.20 15.62
CA ILE A 88 -7.23 -6.14 15.59
C ILE A 88 -6.75 -7.51 16.04
N ALA A 89 -5.58 -7.94 15.63
CA ALA A 89 -5.03 -9.22 16.05
C ALA A 89 -4.79 -9.24 17.55
N GLY A 90 -4.37 -8.16 18.09
CA GLY A 90 -4.17 -8.06 19.53
C GLY A 90 -5.43 -8.27 20.33
N UNK A 91 -6.38 -7.84 19.74
CA UNK A 91 -7.60 -7.94 20.40
C UNK A 91 -8.30 -9.21 20.22
N UNK A 92 -7.95 -9.82 19.30
CA UNK A 92 -8.47 -11.06 18.97
C UNK A 92 -7.67 -12.17 19.55
N UNK A 93 -6.75 -12.00 19.72
CA UNK A 93 -5.77 -12.93 20.11
C UNK A 93 -5.59 -12.98 21.56
N VAL A 94 -6.39 -12.33 22.08
CA VAL A 94 -6.29 -12.49 23.48
C VAL A 94 -7.20 -13.63 23.93
#